data_ece8d0923e7b3dc7d99bcfb22778c1ea
#
_entry.id   ece8d0923e7b3dc7d99bcfb22778c1ea
#
_cell.length_a   1.000
_cell.length_b   1.000
_cell.length_c   1.000
_cell.angle_alpha   90.00
_cell.angle_beta   90.00
_cell.angle_gamma   90.00
#
_symmetry.space_group_name_H-M   'P 1'
#
loop_
_entity.id
_entity.type
_entity.pdbx_description
1 polymer ?
#
loop_
_entity_poly.entity_id
_entity_poly.type
_entity_poly.pdbx_seq_one_letter_code
_entity_poly.pdbx_strand_id
1 'polypeptide(L)'
;MAAQQPMIVLAGNPNVGKSTLFNRLTGLRQHTGNWPGKTVATASGRCTMGGRNWTVTDLPGTYSLMARSAEEEVARDFLLFGGSDAAVAVCDATCLERGLSLALQIMELQPRTVVCVNLMDEARRRGITVDVEELARRLGVPVVGTDAGHGKGFAELLEAVDEVLRQKPKAAQIKYLPPIEAAIQKVMEVLPEETAGIPSRWLAVRLLEGDGPWEELKKRLGRDIREEETVVQGVREGKKLLAAAGVEGTLLSERLVSCLVWQGEDLAYGVGKGLAGGALGHGDRLLTSRLVGIPLML
;
A
#
# COMPACT_ATOMS: atom_id res chain seq x y z
N MET A 1 25.35 0.15 22.87
CA MET A 1 24.76 0.64 21.59
C MET A 1 23.41 1.21 21.93
N ALA A 2 23.16 2.51 21.68
CA ALA A 2 21.82 3.07 21.84
C ALA A 2 20.89 2.35 20.85
N ALA A 3 19.79 1.79 21.34
CA ALA A 3 18.80 1.14 20.48
C ALA A 3 18.32 2.18 19.46
N GLN A 4 18.46 1.87 18.19
CA GLN A 4 17.99 2.73 17.10
C GLN A 4 16.49 2.95 17.29
N GLN A 5 16.06 4.22 17.28
CA GLN A 5 14.65 4.56 17.42
C GLN A 5 13.90 4.03 16.22
N PRO A 6 12.82 3.26 16.38
CA PRO A 6 12.07 2.75 15.23
C PRO A 6 11.49 3.90 14.40
N MET A 7 11.56 3.74 13.08
CA MET A 7 11.04 4.68 12.11
C MET A 7 9.69 4.21 11.57
N ILE A 8 8.69 5.06 11.74
CA ILE A 8 7.33 4.84 11.25
C ILE A 8 7.07 5.82 10.11
N VAL A 9 6.51 5.35 9.02
CA VAL A 9 6.08 6.22 7.91
C VAL A 9 4.57 6.36 7.89
N LEU A 10 4.08 7.57 7.67
CA LEU A 10 2.68 7.85 7.36
C LEU A 10 2.54 7.97 5.85
N ALA A 11 1.71 7.15 5.25
CA ALA A 11 1.39 7.16 3.83
C ALA A 11 -0.13 7.19 3.64
N GLY A 12 -0.63 7.84 2.60
CA GLY A 12 -2.06 7.95 2.35
C GLY A 12 -2.37 8.96 1.26
N ASN A 13 -3.63 8.98 0.84
CA ASN A 13 -4.10 9.90 -0.18
C ASN A 13 -3.97 11.37 0.27
N PRO A 14 -3.96 12.33 -0.66
CA PRO A 14 -4.09 13.74 -0.30
C PRO A 14 -5.37 14.01 0.52
N ASN A 15 -5.28 14.93 1.49
CA ASN A 15 -6.40 15.40 2.31
C ASN A 15 -7.09 14.39 3.25
N VAL A 16 -6.49 13.24 3.50
CA VAL A 16 -7.01 12.26 4.49
C VAL A 16 -6.68 12.61 5.95
N GLY A 17 -6.14 13.80 6.20
CA GLY A 17 -5.73 14.25 7.53
C GLY A 17 -4.37 13.71 8.01
N LYS A 18 -3.54 13.20 7.09
CA LYS A 18 -2.22 12.63 7.36
C LYS A 18 -1.29 13.61 8.09
N SER A 19 -1.16 14.84 7.59
CA SER A 19 -0.32 15.87 8.22
C SER A 19 -0.89 16.36 9.56
N THR A 20 -2.20 16.30 9.78
CA THR A 20 -2.82 16.56 11.09
C THR A 20 -2.42 15.47 12.08
N LEU A 21 -2.47 14.20 11.66
CA LEU A 21 -2.01 13.04 12.42
C LEU A 21 -0.53 13.20 12.78
N PHE A 22 0.33 13.50 11.80
CA PHE A 22 1.75 13.73 11.96
C PHE A 22 2.05 14.84 12.97
N ASN A 23 1.41 16.01 12.82
CA ASN A 23 1.62 17.16 13.70
C ASN A 23 1.23 16.84 15.15
N ARG A 24 0.17 16.08 15.35
CA ARG A 24 -0.25 15.64 16.68
C ARG A 24 0.72 14.63 17.30
N LEU A 25 1.20 13.66 16.53
CA LEU A 25 2.17 12.68 17.00
C LEU A 25 3.50 13.32 17.38
N THR A 26 3.96 14.30 16.61
CA THR A 26 5.28 14.93 16.79
C THR A 26 5.25 16.19 17.66
N GLY A 27 4.08 16.68 18.03
CA GLY A 27 3.91 17.93 18.76
C GLY A 27 4.46 19.13 18.00
N LEU A 28 4.33 19.15 16.66
CA LEU A 28 4.87 20.17 15.74
C LEU A 28 6.41 20.28 15.73
N ARG A 29 7.10 19.33 16.34
CA ARG A 29 8.58 19.24 16.32
C ARG A 29 9.00 18.47 15.07
N GLN A 30 9.04 19.17 13.95
CA GLN A 30 9.32 18.57 12.64
C GLN A 30 10.55 19.20 11.99
N HIS A 31 11.23 18.40 11.19
CA HIS A 31 12.23 18.84 10.22
C HIS A 31 11.69 18.51 8.84
N THR A 32 11.62 19.52 7.99
CA THR A 32 11.30 19.33 6.56
C THR A 32 12.59 19.13 5.79
N GLY A 33 12.62 18.14 4.93
CA GLY A 33 13.74 17.88 4.03
C GLY A 33 13.23 17.35 2.71
N ASN A 34 14.04 17.41 1.68
CA ASN A 34 13.72 16.78 0.41
C ASN A 34 14.32 15.38 0.35
N TRP A 35 13.61 14.47 -0.30
CA TRP A 35 14.17 13.16 -0.61
C TRP A 35 15.39 13.33 -1.54
N PRO A 36 16.50 12.59 -1.31
CA PRO A 36 17.70 12.74 -2.12
C PRO A 36 17.43 12.67 -3.62
N GLY A 37 17.82 13.71 -4.37
CA GLY A 37 17.63 13.80 -5.82
C GLY A 37 16.21 14.15 -6.29
N LYS A 38 15.29 14.50 -5.37
CA LYS A 38 13.91 14.91 -5.70
C LYS A 38 13.58 16.26 -5.05
N THR A 39 12.72 17.03 -5.71
CA THR A 39 12.24 18.34 -5.20
C THR A 39 11.06 18.21 -4.23
N VAL A 40 10.59 16.99 -4.01
CA VAL A 40 9.41 16.71 -3.17
C VAL A 40 9.82 16.68 -1.69
N ALA A 41 9.13 17.47 -0.88
CA ALA A 41 9.39 17.57 0.55
C ALA A 41 8.80 16.38 1.33
N THR A 42 9.57 15.87 2.27
CA THR A 42 9.12 14.96 3.33
C THR A 42 9.32 15.65 4.68
N ALA A 43 8.43 15.38 5.63
CA ALA A 43 8.55 15.90 6.98
C ALA A 43 8.86 14.74 7.93
N SER A 44 9.88 14.91 8.79
CA SER A 44 10.21 13.93 9.84
C SER A 44 10.19 14.60 11.20
N GLY A 45 9.70 13.89 12.20
CA GLY A 45 9.61 14.38 13.58
C GLY A 45 9.77 13.26 14.60
N ARG A 46 9.98 13.65 15.85
CA ARG A 46 10.08 12.70 16.97
C ARG A 46 8.76 12.65 17.72
N CYS A 47 8.34 11.44 18.04
CA CYS A 47 7.19 11.17 18.89
C CYS A 47 7.67 10.38 20.13
N THR A 48 7.20 10.76 21.32
CA THR A 48 7.44 10.00 22.54
C THR A 48 6.10 9.64 23.14
N MET A 49 5.80 8.34 23.22
CA MET A 49 4.56 7.84 23.81
C MET A 49 4.79 6.45 24.42
N GLY A 50 4.12 6.16 25.53
CA GLY A 50 4.34 4.91 26.26
C GLY A 50 5.78 4.68 26.74
N GLY A 51 6.57 5.75 26.94
CA GLY A 51 7.98 5.66 27.34
C GLY A 51 8.94 5.27 26.20
N ARG A 52 8.47 5.18 24.96
CA ARG A 52 9.28 4.89 23.77
C ARG A 52 9.40 6.10 22.87
N ASN A 53 10.56 6.25 22.24
CA ASN A 53 10.83 7.27 21.25
C ASN A 53 10.73 6.67 19.84
N TRP A 54 10.05 7.38 18.97
CA TRP A 54 9.79 7.01 17.59
C TRP A 54 10.23 8.14 16.66
N THR A 55 10.73 7.79 15.50
CA THR A 55 10.83 8.73 14.38
C THR A 55 9.61 8.52 13.49
N VAL A 56 8.87 9.57 13.24
CA VAL A 56 7.69 9.54 12.34
C VAL A 56 8.03 10.36 11.10
N THR A 57 7.79 9.81 9.93
CA THR A 57 7.98 10.51 8.65
C THR A 57 6.67 10.59 7.89
N ASP A 58 6.27 11.82 7.51
CA ASP A 58 5.09 12.09 6.68
C ASP A 58 5.50 12.06 5.20
N LEU A 59 5.00 11.07 4.45
CA LEU A 59 5.24 10.97 3.02
C LEU A 59 4.29 11.89 2.25
N PRO A 60 4.66 12.31 1.03
CA PRO A 60 3.76 13.03 0.14
C PRO A 60 2.44 12.28 -0.04
N GLY A 61 1.33 13.02 -0.11
CA GLY A 61 0.04 12.43 -0.42
C GLY A 61 0.02 11.89 -1.84
N THR A 62 -0.36 10.63 -2.00
CA THR A 62 -0.39 9.97 -3.30
C THR A 62 -1.63 9.09 -3.46
N TYR A 63 -2.05 8.82 -4.68
CA TYR A 63 -3.16 7.92 -4.99
C TYR A 63 -2.69 6.50 -5.33
N SER A 64 -1.42 6.34 -5.66
CA SER A 64 -0.84 5.06 -6.06
C SER A 64 0.67 5.03 -5.77
N LEU A 65 1.25 3.83 -5.74
CA LEU A 65 2.70 3.60 -5.71
C LEU A 65 3.24 3.11 -7.07
N MET A 66 2.47 3.32 -8.13
CA MET A 66 2.85 2.99 -9.51
C MET A 66 3.85 3.98 -10.13
N ALA A 67 4.23 5.03 -9.36
CA ALA A 67 5.28 5.98 -9.70
C ALA A 67 5.11 6.74 -11.02
N ARG A 68 3.89 7.22 -11.26
CA ARG A 68 3.55 8.07 -12.42
C ARG A 68 3.74 9.57 -12.16
N SER A 69 3.95 9.96 -10.90
CA SER A 69 4.28 11.33 -10.49
C SER A 69 5.53 11.33 -9.58
N ALA A 70 6.13 12.51 -9.38
CA ALA A 70 7.27 12.66 -8.49
C ALA A 70 6.93 12.30 -7.04
N GLU A 71 5.73 12.61 -6.58
CA GLU A 71 5.21 12.29 -5.25
C GLU A 71 5.06 10.77 -5.08
N GLU A 72 4.51 10.08 -6.08
CA GLU A 72 4.37 8.62 -6.10
C GLU A 72 5.73 7.93 -6.07
N GLU A 73 6.69 8.41 -6.86
CA GLU A 73 8.06 7.89 -6.86
C GLU A 73 8.71 8.06 -5.47
N VAL A 74 8.59 9.23 -4.85
CA VAL A 74 9.16 9.48 -3.52
C VAL A 74 8.51 8.59 -2.46
N ALA A 75 7.19 8.45 -2.48
CA ALA A 75 6.48 7.59 -1.53
C ALA A 75 6.88 6.11 -1.71
N ARG A 76 6.94 5.61 -2.93
CA ARG A 76 7.40 4.25 -3.26
C ARG A 76 8.84 4.02 -2.81
N ASP A 77 9.73 4.89 -3.22
CA ASP A 77 11.18 4.75 -2.97
C ASP A 77 11.49 4.86 -1.47
N PHE A 78 10.72 5.68 -0.73
CA PHE A 78 10.85 5.73 0.72
C PHE A 78 10.40 4.42 1.39
N LEU A 79 9.27 3.86 0.98
CA LEU A 79 8.79 2.57 1.50
C LEU A 79 9.78 1.43 1.20
N LEU A 80 10.40 1.45 0.02
CA LEU A 80 11.38 0.43 -0.38
C LEU A 80 12.74 0.62 0.27
N PHE A 81 13.21 1.86 0.36
CA PHE A 81 14.62 2.16 0.61
C PHE A 81 14.87 3.09 1.79
N GLY A 82 13.84 3.69 2.36
CA GLY A 82 13.95 4.67 3.44
C GLY A 82 14.27 4.07 4.81
N GLY A 83 14.25 2.74 4.95
CA GLY A 83 14.58 2.06 6.20
C GLY A 83 13.46 2.17 7.26
N SER A 84 12.21 2.26 6.83
CA SER A 84 11.06 2.27 7.74
C SER A 84 10.85 0.89 8.39
N ASP A 85 10.65 0.89 9.71
CA ASP A 85 10.37 -0.33 10.47
C ASP A 85 8.90 -0.73 10.39
N ALA A 86 7.99 0.26 10.24
CA ALA A 86 6.56 0.06 10.04
C ALA A 86 5.94 1.19 9.21
N ALA A 87 4.78 0.94 8.62
CA ALA A 87 3.96 1.93 7.94
C ALA A 87 2.59 2.11 8.59
N VAL A 88 2.06 3.32 8.53
CA VAL A 88 0.67 3.64 8.84
C VAL A 88 0.01 4.10 7.55
N ALA A 89 -0.87 3.28 6.99
CA ALA A 89 -1.68 3.61 5.83
C ALA A 89 -2.91 4.40 6.27
N VAL A 90 -2.93 5.71 6.00
CA VAL A 90 -4.00 6.61 6.43
C VAL A 90 -5.09 6.68 5.37
N CYS A 91 -6.29 6.23 5.74
CA CYS A 91 -7.49 6.21 4.92
C CYS A 91 -8.53 7.21 5.44
N ASP A 92 -9.33 7.80 4.55
CA ASP A 92 -10.47 8.63 4.90
C ASP A 92 -11.72 7.74 5.09
N ALA A 93 -12.34 7.80 6.26
CA ALA A 93 -13.56 7.07 6.57
C ALA A 93 -14.75 7.44 5.67
N THR A 94 -14.73 8.61 5.04
CA THR A 94 -15.83 9.10 4.18
C THR A 94 -15.71 8.63 2.72
N CYS A 95 -14.52 8.15 2.31
CA CYS A 95 -14.25 7.60 0.97
C CYS A 95 -13.21 6.47 1.06
N LEU A 96 -13.58 5.43 1.82
CA LEU A 96 -12.68 4.38 2.27
C LEU A 96 -12.08 3.55 1.11
N GLU A 97 -12.83 3.33 0.04
CA GLU A 97 -12.43 2.55 -1.13
C GLU A 97 -11.12 3.03 -1.77
N ARG A 98 -10.94 4.36 -1.87
CA ARG A 98 -9.71 4.95 -2.43
C ARG A 98 -8.50 4.72 -1.53
N GLY A 99 -8.71 4.88 -0.22
CA GLY A 99 -7.67 4.66 0.78
C GLY A 99 -7.22 3.20 0.81
N LEU A 100 -8.16 2.26 0.72
CA LEU A 100 -7.87 0.83 0.77
C LEU A 100 -7.09 0.34 -0.45
N SER A 101 -7.35 0.87 -1.65
CA SER A 101 -6.56 0.56 -2.85
C SER A 101 -5.08 0.92 -2.67
N LEU A 102 -4.79 2.06 -2.03
CA LEU A 102 -3.42 2.46 -1.70
C LEU A 102 -2.86 1.65 -0.52
N ALA A 103 -3.67 1.38 0.51
CA ALA A 103 -3.25 0.59 1.67
C ALA A 103 -2.78 -0.81 1.26
N LEU A 104 -3.45 -1.47 0.32
CA LEU A 104 -3.04 -2.75 -0.25
C LEU A 104 -1.64 -2.68 -0.87
N GLN A 105 -1.34 -1.62 -1.62
CA GLN A 105 -0.01 -1.40 -2.21
C GLN A 105 1.06 -1.15 -1.13
N ILE A 106 0.73 -0.38 -0.08
CA ILE A 106 1.63 -0.13 1.05
C ILE A 106 1.94 -1.44 1.77
N MET A 107 0.92 -2.28 2.03
CA MET A 107 1.06 -3.57 2.70
C MET A 107 1.93 -4.56 1.90
N GLU A 108 1.90 -4.47 0.57
CA GLU A 108 2.75 -5.29 -0.30
C GLU A 108 4.23 -4.91 -0.17
N LEU A 109 4.54 -3.62 0.02
CA LEU A 109 5.91 -3.11 0.19
C LEU A 109 6.42 -3.19 1.63
N GLN A 110 5.55 -2.86 2.59
CA GLN A 110 5.86 -2.86 4.02
C GLN A 110 4.85 -3.73 4.77
N PRO A 111 5.15 -5.02 4.97
CA PRO A 111 4.22 -5.93 5.64
C PRO A 111 3.87 -5.56 7.09
N ARG A 112 4.75 -4.80 7.77
CA ARG A 112 4.45 -4.23 9.10
C ARG A 112 3.64 -2.94 8.94
N THR A 113 2.40 -3.08 8.47
CA THR A 113 1.49 -1.96 8.25
C THR A 113 0.32 -2.00 9.22
N VAL A 114 -0.04 -0.82 9.72
CA VAL A 114 -1.30 -0.54 10.42
C VAL A 114 -2.15 0.32 9.50
N VAL A 115 -3.44 0.02 9.37
CA VAL A 115 -4.37 0.87 8.64
C VAL A 115 -5.04 1.82 9.64
N CYS A 116 -4.89 3.11 9.41
CA CYS A 116 -5.50 4.18 10.19
C CYS A 116 -6.69 4.74 9.42
N VAL A 117 -7.92 4.45 9.87
CA VAL A 117 -9.15 5.01 9.32
C VAL A 117 -9.44 6.32 10.03
N ASN A 118 -9.05 7.43 9.42
CA ASN A 118 -9.19 8.78 9.99
C ASN A 118 -10.50 9.46 9.57
N LEU A 119 -10.81 10.61 10.17
CA LEU A 119 -12.04 11.38 9.95
C LEU A 119 -13.31 10.63 10.36
N MET A 120 -13.22 9.79 11.38
CA MET A 120 -14.35 8.99 11.90
C MET A 120 -15.49 9.85 12.44
N ASP A 121 -15.21 11.06 12.92
CA ASP A 121 -16.21 12.04 13.34
C ASP A 121 -16.99 12.61 12.14
N GLU A 122 -16.31 12.89 11.03
CA GLU A 122 -16.94 13.36 9.81
C GLU A 122 -17.79 12.27 9.16
N ALA A 123 -17.29 11.04 9.13
CA ALA A 123 -18.04 9.88 8.67
C ALA A 123 -19.35 9.75 9.45
N ARG A 124 -19.29 9.81 10.79
CA ARG A 124 -20.49 9.76 11.66
C ARG A 124 -21.49 10.89 11.39
N ARG A 125 -20.99 12.11 11.18
CA ARG A 125 -21.86 13.27 10.80
C ARG A 125 -22.57 13.06 9.47
N ARG A 126 -21.97 12.30 8.55
CA ARG A 126 -22.56 11.92 7.25
C ARG A 126 -23.39 10.63 7.30
N GLY A 127 -23.60 10.05 8.49
CA GLY A 127 -24.32 8.77 8.64
C GLY A 127 -23.55 7.55 8.16
N ILE A 128 -22.21 7.69 8.00
CA ILE A 128 -21.32 6.61 7.61
C ILE A 128 -20.79 5.92 8.87
N THR A 129 -20.87 4.59 8.91
CA THR A 129 -20.24 3.77 9.93
C THR A 129 -19.24 2.83 9.29
N VAL A 130 -18.08 2.67 9.91
CA VAL A 130 -17.02 1.74 9.44
C VAL A 130 -16.77 0.71 10.54
N ASP A 131 -16.88 -0.56 10.17
CA ASP A 131 -16.53 -1.70 11.02
C ASP A 131 -15.01 -1.95 10.92
N VAL A 132 -14.24 -1.36 11.83
CA VAL A 132 -12.78 -1.46 11.84
C VAL A 132 -12.29 -2.87 12.20
N GLU A 133 -13.07 -3.64 12.99
CA GLU A 133 -12.73 -5.01 13.38
C GLU A 133 -12.87 -5.96 12.18
N GLU A 134 -13.97 -5.86 11.44
CA GLU A 134 -14.19 -6.64 10.23
C GLU A 134 -13.16 -6.25 9.16
N LEU A 135 -12.81 -4.96 9.05
CA LEU A 135 -11.77 -4.52 8.12
C LEU A 135 -10.39 -5.10 8.50
N ALA A 136 -10.04 -5.10 9.79
CA ALA A 136 -8.81 -5.71 10.27
C ALA A 136 -8.75 -7.22 9.94
N ARG A 137 -9.85 -7.92 10.14
CA ARG A 137 -9.97 -9.36 9.83
C ARG A 137 -9.76 -9.63 8.33
N ARG A 138 -10.30 -8.78 7.45
CA ARG A 138 -10.16 -8.94 5.99
C ARG A 138 -8.76 -8.58 5.49
N LEU A 139 -8.17 -7.52 6.06
CA LEU A 139 -6.83 -7.06 5.67
C LEU A 139 -5.70 -7.89 6.30
N GLY A 140 -5.97 -8.59 7.41
CA GLY A 140 -4.95 -9.34 8.16
C GLY A 140 -3.90 -8.46 8.83
N VAL A 141 -4.20 -7.18 9.01
CA VAL A 141 -3.37 -6.18 9.73
C VAL A 141 -4.24 -5.41 10.71
N PRO A 142 -3.68 -4.83 11.78
CA PRO A 142 -4.43 -3.98 12.68
C PRO A 142 -5.06 -2.78 11.95
N VAL A 143 -6.31 -2.46 12.33
CA VAL A 143 -7.02 -1.29 11.83
C VAL A 143 -7.48 -0.46 13.02
N VAL A 144 -7.19 0.84 12.99
CA VAL A 144 -7.54 1.77 14.07
C VAL A 144 -8.34 2.94 13.52
N GLY A 145 -9.51 3.19 14.11
CA GLY A 145 -10.32 4.37 13.82
C GLY A 145 -9.80 5.59 14.58
N THR A 146 -9.54 6.69 13.87
CA THR A 146 -9.02 7.92 14.47
C THR A 146 -9.87 9.14 14.13
N ASP A 147 -9.76 10.15 14.99
CA ASP A 147 -10.22 11.50 14.77
C ASP A 147 -9.04 12.43 15.08
N ALA A 148 -8.19 12.65 14.08
CA ALA A 148 -6.96 13.40 14.25
C ALA A 148 -7.23 14.85 14.69
N GLY A 149 -8.35 15.45 14.30
CA GLY A 149 -8.77 16.77 14.74
C GLY A 149 -9.00 16.87 16.25
N HIS A 150 -9.57 15.84 16.88
CA HIS A 150 -9.92 15.79 18.29
C HIS A 150 -8.99 14.92 19.14
N GLY A 151 -7.96 14.32 18.53
CA GLY A 151 -6.95 13.52 19.26
C GLY A 151 -7.45 12.16 19.74
N LYS A 152 -8.47 11.58 19.10
CA LYS A 152 -9.00 10.25 19.44
C LYS A 152 -8.31 9.14 18.64
N GLY A 153 -8.11 7.97 19.24
CA GLY A 153 -7.54 6.80 18.58
C GLY A 153 -6.00 6.79 18.51
N PHE A 154 -5.31 7.77 19.13
CA PHE A 154 -3.84 7.84 19.04
C PHE A 154 -3.11 6.82 19.90
N ALA A 155 -3.61 6.53 21.09
CA ALA A 155 -3.03 5.52 21.95
C ALA A 155 -3.14 4.15 21.30
N GLU A 156 -4.33 3.82 20.81
CA GLU A 156 -4.64 2.59 20.11
C GLU A 156 -3.80 2.44 18.82
N LEU A 157 -3.59 3.54 18.09
CA LEU A 157 -2.75 3.54 16.89
C LEU A 157 -1.29 3.18 17.23
N LEU A 158 -0.74 3.74 18.27
CA LEU A 158 0.65 3.46 18.67
C LEU A 158 0.81 2.07 19.30
N GLU A 159 -0.19 1.57 20.02
CA GLU A 159 -0.23 0.18 20.47
C GLU A 159 -0.24 -0.78 19.28
N ALA A 160 -1.05 -0.52 18.25
CA ALA A 160 -1.11 -1.31 17.03
C ALA A 160 0.23 -1.28 16.25
N VAL A 161 0.90 -0.12 16.21
CA VAL A 161 2.25 -0.03 15.62
C VAL A 161 3.26 -0.84 16.42
N ASP A 162 3.21 -0.79 17.75
CA ASP A 162 4.06 -1.60 18.63
C ASP A 162 3.84 -3.11 18.39
N GLU A 163 2.59 -3.50 18.16
CA GLU A 163 2.23 -4.88 17.85
C GLU A 163 2.86 -5.36 16.54
N VAL A 164 2.72 -4.62 15.44
CA VAL A 164 3.28 -5.01 14.14
C VAL A 164 4.81 -4.99 14.12
N LEU A 165 5.44 -4.17 14.98
CA LEU A 165 6.90 -4.18 15.15
C LEU A 165 7.37 -5.44 15.88
N ARG A 166 6.61 -5.91 16.86
CA ARG A 166 6.92 -7.15 17.59
C ARG A 166 6.64 -8.40 16.79
N GLN A 167 5.51 -8.40 16.08
CA GLN A 167 5.06 -9.55 15.30
C GLN A 167 4.60 -9.09 13.92
N LYS A 168 5.30 -9.53 12.86
CA LYS A 168 4.92 -9.25 11.47
C LYS A 168 3.53 -9.84 11.20
N PRO A 169 2.53 -9.02 10.82
CA PRO A 169 1.20 -9.51 10.54
C PRO A 169 1.17 -10.34 9.23
N LYS A 170 0.16 -11.18 9.09
CA LYS A 170 -0.12 -11.87 7.84
C LYS A 170 -1.05 -11.01 6.99
N ALA A 171 -0.49 -9.99 6.37
CA ALA A 171 -1.21 -9.05 5.53
C ALA A 171 -1.89 -9.76 4.35
N ALA A 172 -3.09 -9.28 3.98
CA ALA A 172 -3.77 -9.72 2.77
C ALA A 172 -2.93 -9.36 1.54
N GLN A 173 -2.83 -10.29 0.61
CA GLN A 173 -2.15 -10.05 -0.67
C GLN A 173 -3.12 -9.53 -1.71
N ILE A 174 -2.64 -8.65 -2.58
CA ILE A 174 -3.37 -8.22 -3.78
C ILE A 174 -3.61 -9.46 -4.66
N LYS A 175 -4.86 -9.64 -5.08
CA LYS A 175 -5.25 -10.74 -5.97
C LYS A 175 -5.39 -10.21 -7.39
N TYR A 176 -4.60 -10.76 -8.29
CA TYR A 176 -4.70 -10.44 -9.71
C TYR A 176 -5.52 -11.50 -10.46
N LEU A 177 -5.80 -11.23 -11.74
CA LEU A 177 -6.46 -12.21 -12.61
C LEU A 177 -5.58 -13.47 -12.75
N PRO A 178 -6.17 -14.67 -12.94
CA PRO A 178 -5.41 -15.91 -12.98
C PRO A 178 -4.21 -15.93 -13.93
N PRO A 179 -4.28 -15.38 -15.17
CA PRO A 179 -3.12 -15.32 -16.05
C PRO A 179 -1.97 -14.45 -15.50
N ILE A 180 -2.32 -13.34 -14.82
CA ILE A 180 -1.34 -12.45 -14.18
C ILE A 180 -0.70 -13.15 -12.99
N GLU A 181 -1.50 -13.83 -12.15
CA GLU A 181 -0.96 -14.63 -11.03
C GLU A 181 0.00 -15.71 -11.49
N ALA A 182 -0.36 -16.44 -12.57
CA ALA A 182 0.50 -17.46 -13.14
C ALA A 182 1.84 -16.87 -13.64
N ALA A 183 1.78 -15.70 -14.29
CA ALA A 183 2.99 -15.01 -14.76
C ALA A 183 3.85 -14.51 -13.58
N ILE A 184 3.25 -13.93 -12.54
CA ILE A 184 3.94 -13.51 -11.32
C ILE A 184 4.64 -14.70 -10.67
N GLN A 185 3.93 -15.81 -10.50
CA GLN A 185 4.49 -17.03 -9.90
C GLN A 185 5.69 -17.53 -10.68
N LYS A 186 5.63 -17.49 -12.02
CA LYS A 186 6.72 -17.91 -12.88
C LYS A 186 8.00 -17.07 -12.68
N VAL A 187 7.85 -15.76 -12.50
CA VAL A 187 8.99 -14.89 -12.20
C VAL A 187 9.50 -15.11 -10.77
N MET A 188 8.59 -15.33 -9.81
CA MET A 188 8.98 -15.59 -8.42
C MET A 188 9.81 -16.88 -8.26
N GLU A 189 9.62 -17.89 -9.11
CA GLU A 189 10.43 -19.14 -9.08
C GLU A 189 11.93 -18.90 -9.23
N VAL A 190 12.32 -17.80 -9.87
CA VAL A 190 13.73 -17.44 -10.14
C VAL A 190 14.25 -16.31 -9.26
N LEU A 191 13.41 -15.73 -8.41
CA LEU A 191 13.77 -14.67 -7.48
C LEU A 191 13.94 -15.23 -6.05
N PRO A 192 14.87 -14.69 -5.25
CA PRO A 192 14.87 -14.96 -3.80
C PRO A 192 13.62 -14.33 -3.16
N GLU A 193 13.27 -14.78 -1.95
CA GLU A 193 12.10 -14.23 -1.22
C GLU A 193 12.13 -12.70 -1.10
N GLU A 194 13.33 -12.15 -0.89
CA GLU A 194 13.57 -10.70 -0.86
C GLU A 194 14.85 -10.37 -1.64
N THR A 195 14.81 -9.25 -2.36
CA THR A 195 15.97 -8.70 -3.06
C THR A 195 16.20 -7.27 -2.57
N ALA A 196 17.28 -7.04 -1.82
CA ALA A 196 17.57 -5.76 -1.16
C ALA A 196 16.41 -5.24 -0.27
N GLY A 197 15.71 -6.16 0.41
CA GLY A 197 14.54 -5.84 1.25
C GLY A 197 13.22 -5.68 0.47
N ILE A 198 13.23 -5.90 -0.85
CA ILE A 198 12.03 -5.83 -1.69
C ILE A 198 11.42 -7.23 -1.80
N PRO A 199 10.13 -7.40 -1.50
CA PRO A 199 9.44 -8.68 -1.64
C PRO A 199 9.46 -9.19 -3.09
N SER A 200 9.73 -10.47 -3.29
CA SER A 200 9.82 -11.09 -4.63
C SER A 200 8.57 -10.91 -5.46
N ARG A 201 7.39 -10.95 -4.83
CA ARG A 201 6.12 -10.78 -5.53
C ARG A 201 5.99 -9.38 -6.14
N TRP A 202 6.28 -8.33 -5.38
CA TRP A 202 6.26 -6.97 -5.89
C TRP A 202 7.25 -6.80 -7.04
N LEU A 203 8.47 -7.33 -6.85
CA LEU A 203 9.52 -7.27 -7.86
C LEU A 203 9.11 -8.00 -9.13
N ALA A 204 8.45 -9.17 -9.02
CA ALA A 204 7.95 -9.93 -10.16
C ALA A 204 6.92 -9.14 -10.97
N VAL A 205 5.98 -8.45 -10.31
CA VAL A 205 5.01 -7.57 -10.98
C VAL A 205 5.74 -6.46 -11.75
N ARG A 206 6.72 -5.80 -11.13
CA ARG A 206 7.48 -4.72 -11.79
C ARG A 206 8.31 -5.22 -12.96
N LEU A 207 8.93 -6.40 -12.85
CA LEU A 207 9.69 -7.01 -13.96
C LEU A 207 8.79 -7.36 -15.16
N LEU A 208 7.57 -7.86 -14.89
CA LEU A 208 6.60 -8.15 -15.95
C LEU A 208 6.10 -6.89 -16.64
N GLU A 209 5.83 -5.83 -15.88
CA GLU A 209 5.38 -4.53 -16.38
C GLU A 209 6.53 -3.76 -17.07
N GLY A 210 7.77 -3.98 -16.63
CA GLY A 210 8.95 -3.31 -17.14
C GLY A 210 9.25 -1.98 -16.46
N ASP A 211 8.47 -1.60 -15.45
CA ASP A 211 8.61 -0.36 -14.68
C ASP A 211 9.02 -0.63 -13.23
N GLY A 212 9.99 0.14 -12.72
CA GLY A 212 10.48 -0.01 -11.34
C GLY A 212 11.66 0.88 -11.02
N PRO A 213 12.11 0.90 -9.75
CA PRO A 213 13.22 1.73 -9.29
C PRO A 213 14.58 1.08 -9.62
N TRP A 214 14.81 0.75 -10.89
CA TRP A 214 15.92 -0.10 -11.34
C TRP A 214 17.28 0.50 -11.05
N GLU A 215 17.44 1.80 -11.18
CA GLU A 215 18.73 2.47 -10.95
C GLU A 215 19.14 2.43 -9.47
N GLU A 216 18.19 2.68 -8.56
CA GLU A 216 18.49 2.59 -7.13
C GLU A 216 18.73 1.13 -6.71
N LEU A 217 17.96 0.19 -7.27
CA LEU A 217 18.15 -1.23 -7.02
C LEU A 217 19.51 -1.72 -7.53
N LYS A 218 19.90 -1.34 -8.76
CA LYS A 218 21.21 -1.63 -9.34
C LYS A 218 22.34 -1.09 -8.47
N LYS A 219 22.23 0.15 -7.98
CA LYS A 219 23.22 0.76 -7.09
C LYS A 219 23.36 -0.02 -5.78
N ARG A 220 22.28 -0.50 -5.19
CA ARG A 220 22.29 -1.26 -3.93
C ARG A 220 22.85 -2.67 -4.09
N LEU A 221 22.53 -3.32 -5.18
CA LEU A 221 22.97 -4.69 -5.47
C LEU A 221 24.38 -4.75 -6.09
N GLY A 222 24.88 -3.64 -6.65
CA GLY A 222 26.10 -3.63 -7.46
C GLY A 222 25.96 -4.33 -8.82
N ARG A 223 24.74 -4.71 -9.20
CA ARG A 223 24.40 -5.43 -10.44
C ARG A 223 22.98 -5.12 -10.88
N ASP A 224 22.69 -5.30 -12.17
CA ASP A 224 21.34 -5.17 -12.70
C ASP A 224 20.66 -6.55 -12.77
N ILE A 225 19.65 -6.76 -11.95
CA ILE A 225 18.92 -8.03 -11.91
C ILE A 225 18.20 -8.33 -13.22
N ARG A 226 17.90 -7.32 -14.04
CA ARG A 226 17.24 -7.48 -15.34
C ARG A 226 18.16 -8.10 -16.40
N GLU A 227 19.48 -8.13 -16.14
CA GLU A 227 20.49 -8.74 -17.00
C GLU A 227 20.84 -10.17 -16.58
N GLU A 228 20.33 -10.64 -15.43
CA GLU A 228 20.59 -12.00 -14.95
C GLU A 228 19.82 -13.00 -15.82
N GLU A 229 20.52 -13.98 -16.37
CA GLU A 229 19.98 -14.94 -17.35
C GLU A 229 18.73 -15.69 -16.80
N THR A 230 18.76 -16.10 -15.53
CA THR A 230 17.63 -16.76 -14.88
C THR A 230 16.41 -15.85 -14.76
N VAL A 231 16.62 -14.56 -14.38
CA VAL A 231 15.55 -13.56 -14.28
C VAL A 231 14.99 -13.24 -15.67
N VAL A 232 15.85 -13.02 -16.66
CA VAL A 232 15.44 -12.80 -18.05
C VAL A 232 14.58 -13.95 -18.57
N GLN A 233 14.97 -15.19 -18.28
CA GLN A 233 14.20 -16.37 -18.68
C GLN A 233 12.86 -16.44 -17.97
N GLY A 234 12.81 -16.24 -16.65
CA GLY A 234 11.56 -16.24 -15.87
C GLY A 234 10.58 -15.16 -16.37
N VAL A 235 11.07 -13.93 -16.61
CA VAL A 235 10.27 -12.84 -17.17
C VAL A 235 9.75 -13.17 -18.57
N ARG A 236 10.58 -13.77 -19.43
CA ARG A 236 10.18 -14.21 -20.78
C ARG A 236 9.06 -15.25 -20.72
N GLU A 237 9.16 -16.22 -19.82
CA GLU A 237 8.12 -17.23 -19.65
C GLU A 237 6.83 -16.63 -19.08
N GLY A 238 6.93 -15.75 -18.07
CA GLY A 238 5.80 -15.02 -17.55
C GLY A 238 5.08 -14.19 -18.61
N LYS A 239 5.84 -13.47 -19.45
CA LYS A 239 5.27 -12.69 -20.58
C LYS A 239 4.61 -13.57 -21.63
N LYS A 240 5.11 -14.79 -21.89
CA LYS A 240 4.41 -15.74 -22.78
C LYS A 240 3.04 -16.15 -22.23
N LEU A 241 2.92 -16.35 -20.90
CA LEU A 241 1.63 -16.66 -20.27
C LEU A 241 0.64 -15.50 -20.41
N LEU A 242 1.13 -14.26 -20.24
CA LEU A 242 0.33 -13.06 -20.42
C LEU A 242 -0.13 -12.92 -21.88
N ALA A 243 0.77 -13.10 -22.84
CA ALA A 243 0.49 -13.03 -24.27
C ALA A 243 -0.58 -14.05 -24.69
N ALA A 244 -0.46 -15.30 -24.19
CA ALA A 244 -1.43 -16.37 -24.48
C ALA A 244 -2.84 -16.03 -23.95
N ALA A 245 -2.92 -15.17 -22.92
CA ALA A 245 -4.18 -14.67 -22.35
C ALA A 245 -4.62 -13.31 -22.94
N GLY A 246 -3.88 -12.77 -23.91
CA GLY A 246 -4.17 -11.45 -24.51
C GLY A 246 -3.92 -10.28 -23.57
N VAL A 247 -3.06 -10.44 -22.56
CA VAL A 247 -2.76 -9.40 -21.55
C VAL A 247 -1.32 -8.93 -21.73
N GLU A 248 -1.11 -7.97 -22.63
CA GLU A 248 0.24 -7.46 -22.95
C GLU A 248 0.29 -5.92 -22.90
N GLY A 249 1.50 -5.38 -22.77
CA GLY A 249 1.78 -3.96 -22.83
C GLY A 249 0.94 -3.13 -21.87
N THR A 250 0.28 -2.10 -22.37
CA THR A 250 -0.58 -1.19 -21.58
C THR A 250 -1.75 -1.91 -20.92
N LEU A 251 -2.26 -2.98 -21.52
CA LEU A 251 -3.37 -3.74 -20.96
C LEU A 251 -2.99 -4.43 -19.65
N LEU A 252 -1.74 -4.87 -19.48
CA LEU A 252 -1.26 -5.42 -18.22
C LEU A 252 -1.38 -4.37 -17.11
N SER A 253 -0.85 -3.16 -17.32
CA SER A 253 -0.92 -2.06 -16.35
C SER A 253 -2.36 -1.67 -16.01
N GLU A 254 -3.25 -1.62 -17.01
CA GLU A 254 -4.67 -1.36 -16.80
C GLU A 254 -5.34 -2.44 -15.94
N ARG A 255 -5.04 -3.72 -16.20
CA ARG A 255 -5.58 -4.83 -15.41
C ARG A 255 -5.05 -4.86 -13.98
N LEU A 256 -3.76 -4.54 -13.76
CA LEU A 256 -3.19 -4.40 -12.42
C LEU A 256 -3.90 -3.32 -11.62
N VAL A 257 -4.09 -2.13 -12.21
CA VAL A 257 -4.82 -1.01 -11.57
C VAL A 257 -6.27 -1.39 -11.31
N SER A 258 -6.96 -1.99 -12.27
CA SER A 258 -8.37 -2.40 -12.11
C SER A 258 -8.55 -3.41 -10.98
N CYS A 259 -7.63 -4.36 -10.82
CA CYS A 259 -7.65 -5.31 -9.70
C CYS A 259 -7.51 -4.61 -8.34
N LEU A 260 -6.65 -3.61 -8.24
CA LEU A 260 -6.45 -2.82 -7.02
C LEU A 260 -7.70 -2.02 -6.64
N VAL A 261 -8.28 -1.32 -7.61
CA VAL A 261 -9.49 -0.50 -7.41
C VAL A 261 -10.65 -1.41 -6.98
N TRP A 262 -10.90 -2.48 -7.72
CA TRP A 262 -11.96 -3.43 -7.39
C TRP A 262 -11.82 -4.03 -5.99
N GLN A 263 -10.62 -4.42 -5.57
CA GLN A 263 -10.40 -4.96 -4.24
C GLN A 263 -10.60 -3.91 -3.15
N GLY A 264 -10.20 -2.65 -3.39
CA GLY A 264 -10.46 -1.54 -2.48
C GLY A 264 -11.96 -1.31 -2.29
N GLU A 265 -12.73 -1.34 -3.38
CA GLU A 265 -14.20 -1.21 -3.37
C GLU A 265 -14.87 -2.40 -2.66
N ASP A 266 -14.44 -3.64 -2.94
CA ASP A 266 -14.97 -4.86 -2.30
C ASP A 266 -14.73 -4.85 -0.78
N LEU A 267 -13.54 -4.44 -0.35
CA LEU A 267 -13.22 -4.28 1.07
C LEU A 267 -14.10 -3.22 1.72
N ALA A 268 -14.25 -2.05 1.10
CA ALA A 268 -15.07 -0.95 1.63
C ALA A 268 -16.56 -1.33 1.73
N TYR A 269 -17.08 -2.00 0.71
CA TYR A 269 -18.49 -2.41 0.68
C TYR A 269 -18.86 -3.33 1.85
N GLY A 270 -17.99 -4.23 2.23
CA GLY A 270 -18.29 -5.21 3.29
C GLY A 270 -18.19 -4.66 4.72
N VAL A 271 -17.58 -3.47 4.91
CA VAL A 271 -17.29 -2.92 6.24
C VAL A 271 -17.95 -1.55 6.47
N GLY A 272 -18.48 -0.92 5.43
CA GLY A 272 -19.08 0.42 5.52
C GLY A 272 -20.59 0.39 5.29
N LYS A 273 -21.36 1.07 6.19
CA LYS A 273 -22.76 1.41 5.93
C LYS A 273 -22.83 2.91 5.66
N GLY A 274 -23.63 3.32 4.66
CA GLY A 274 -23.76 4.74 4.30
C GLY A 274 -22.60 5.29 3.45
N LEU A 275 -21.58 4.50 3.15
CA LEU A 275 -20.61 4.84 2.12
C LEU A 275 -21.36 4.97 0.79
N ALA A 276 -21.19 6.08 0.09
CA ALA A 276 -21.68 6.25 -1.26
C ALA A 276 -20.86 5.36 -2.20
N GLY A 277 -21.01 4.05 -2.05
CA GLY A 277 -20.59 3.11 -3.06
C GLY A 277 -21.37 3.47 -4.31
N GLY A 278 -20.69 3.80 -5.39
CA GLY A 278 -21.33 3.91 -6.68
C GLY A 278 -22.24 2.69 -6.82
N ALA A 279 -23.51 2.93 -7.10
CA ALA A 279 -24.50 1.91 -7.28
C ALA A 279 -24.15 1.06 -8.53
N LEU A 280 -23.16 0.21 -8.38
CA LEU A 280 -23.08 -1.01 -9.18
C LEU A 280 -24.26 -1.85 -8.70
N GLY A 281 -25.37 -1.74 -9.40
CA GLY A 281 -26.57 -2.49 -9.12
C GLY A 281 -26.25 -4.00 -9.09
N HIS A 282 -27.11 -4.78 -8.45
CA HIS A 282 -26.99 -6.26 -8.43
C HIS A 282 -26.70 -6.88 -9.79
N GLY A 283 -27.10 -6.20 -10.89
CA GLY A 283 -26.82 -6.59 -12.27
C GLY A 283 -25.34 -6.44 -12.68
N ASP A 284 -24.66 -5.35 -12.27
CA ASP A 284 -23.25 -5.13 -12.58
C ASP A 284 -22.33 -6.07 -11.79
N ARG A 285 -22.75 -6.48 -10.59
CA ARG A 285 -22.06 -7.51 -9.80
C ARG A 285 -22.12 -8.89 -10.44
N LEU A 286 -23.24 -9.23 -11.08
CA LEU A 286 -23.39 -10.47 -11.85
C LEU A 286 -22.46 -10.47 -13.08
N LEU A 287 -22.33 -9.33 -13.77
CA LEU A 287 -21.46 -9.17 -14.94
C LEU A 287 -19.96 -9.16 -14.59
N THR A 288 -19.59 -8.73 -13.38
CA THR A 288 -18.20 -8.73 -12.90
C THR A 288 -17.85 -9.94 -12.03
N SER A 289 -18.82 -10.83 -11.74
CA SER A 289 -18.58 -12.04 -10.96
C SER A 289 -17.77 -13.07 -11.75
N ARG A 290 -16.88 -13.81 -11.08
CA ARG A 290 -16.05 -14.88 -11.67
C ARG A 290 -16.84 -15.94 -12.43
N LEU A 291 -18.11 -16.15 -12.08
CA LEU A 291 -18.97 -17.21 -12.64
C LEU A 291 -19.78 -16.77 -13.86
N VAL A 292 -20.06 -15.47 -14.00
CA VAL A 292 -20.97 -14.97 -15.05
C VAL A 292 -20.30 -13.92 -15.93
N GLY A 293 -19.40 -13.09 -15.41
CA GLY A 293 -18.76 -12.01 -16.16
C GLY A 293 -17.72 -12.48 -17.17
N ILE A 294 -16.96 -13.55 -16.85
CA ILE A 294 -15.94 -14.09 -17.77
C ILE A 294 -16.58 -14.76 -19.02
N PRO A 295 -17.66 -15.54 -18.93
CA PRO A 295 -18.30 -16.13 -20.12
C PRO A 295 -19.04 -15.12 -21.01
N LEU A 296 -19.40 -13.93 -20.51
CA LEU A 296 -20.13 -12.91 -21.27
C LEU A 296 -19.21 -11.92 -22.01
N MET A 297 -17.91 -11.95 -21.72
CA MET A 297 -16.90 -11.10 -22.37
C MET A 297 -16.03 -11.87 -23.41
N LEU A 298 -16.31 -13.15 -23.63
CA LEU A 298 -15.81 -13.97 -24.73
C LEU A 298 -16.87 -14.05 -25.84
#